data_6e203fd51f06406839aa0e69f8985302
#
_entry.id   6e203fd51f06406839aa0e69f8985302
#
_cell.length_a   1.000
_cell.length_b   1.000
_cell.length_c   1.000
_cell.angle_alpha   90.00
_cell.angle_beta   90.00
_cell.angle_gamma   90.00
#
_symmetry.space_group_name_H-M   'P 1'
#
loop_
_entity.id
_entity.type
_entity.pdbx_description
1 polymer ?
#
loop_
_entity_poly.entity_id
_entity_poly.type
_entity_poly.pdbx_seq_one_letter_code
_entity_poly.pdbx_strand_id
1 'polypeptide(L)'
;VARDTYVAGLIKNATNVTTATNLTQEAVKDAIDKAIVSLRERNFDEEGVIEITPAVYSVFKNCLITLSTDNPEYIKKGIVGVYDDFKVIMSNNMAKDETHAYCDVRGKKAIAFAGQINEVEALRAEKRFKDIIRGLDTFGAKVIDEARIQAIKIPLTA
;
A
#
# COMPACT_ATOMS: atom_id res chain seq x y z
N VAL A 1 6.68 -9.98 0.10
CA VAL A 1 5.92 -10.05 -1.17
C VAL A 1 4.56 -10.71 -0.97
N ALA A 2 4.46 -12.01 -0.57
CA ALA A 2 3.16 -12.70 -0.43
C ALA A 2 2.20 -12.00 0.53
N ARG A 3 2.69 -11.57 1.71
CA ARG A 3 1.92 -10.83 2.71
C ARG A 3 1.42 -9.49 2.17
N ASP A 4 2.28 -8.72 1.52
CA ASP A 4 1.93 -7.41 0.95
C ASP A 4 0.90 -7.56 -0.17
N THR A 5 1.07 -8.57 -1.05
CA THR A 5 0.12 -8.86 -2.13
C THR A 5 -1.26 -9.24 -1.58
N TYR A 6 -1.31 -9.96 -0.45
CA TYR A 6 -2.57 -10.29 0.22
C TYR A 6 -3.26 -9.02 0.74
N VAL A 7 -2.53 -8.14 1.41
CA VAL A 7 -3.05 -6.85 1.89
C VAL A 7 -3.49 -5.97 0.72
N ALA A 8 -2.72 -5.92 -0.37
CA ALA A 8 -3.09 -5.20 -1.58
C ALA A 8 -4.40 -5.72 -2.20
N GLY A 9 -4.67 -7.02 -2.11
CA GLY A 9 -5.95 -7.61 -2.51
C GLY A 9 -7.12 -7.13 -1.66
N LEU A 10 -6.92 -6.92 -0.36
CA LEU A 10 -7.94 -6.33 0.52
C LEU A 10 -8.23 -4.88 0.14
N ILE A 11 -7.20 -4.10 -0.17
CA ILE A 11 -7.33 -2.69 -0.59
C ILE A 11 -8.10 -2.60 -1.91
N LYS A 12 -7.80 -3.47 -2.88
CA LYS A 12 -8.52 -3.54 -4.15
C LYS A 12 -10.03 -3.76 -3.97
N ASN A 13 -10.41 -4.55 -2.97
CA ASN A 13 -11.79 -4.90 -2.66
C ASN A 13 -12.42 -4.02 -1.57
N ALA A 14 -11.78 -2.91 -1.21
CA ALA A 14 -12.33 -1.98 -0.23
C ALA A 14 -13.66 -1.37 -0.72
N THR A 15 -14.56 -1.13 0.22
CA THR A 15 -15.91 -0.59 -0.08
C THR A 15 -15.83 0.87 -0.57
N ASN A 16 -14.89 1.64 -0.02
CA ASN A 16 -14.72 3.05 -0.34
C ASN A 16 -13.69 3.22 -1.46
N VAL A 17 -14.12 3.60 -2.66
CA VAL A 17 -13.24 3.74 -3.82
C VAL A 17 -13.41 5.11 -4.47
N THR A 18 -12.30 5.80 -4.68
CA THR A 18 -12.21 7.00 -5.53
C THR A 18 -11.56 6.61 -6.86
N THR A 19 -12.09 7.08 -7.97
CA THR A 19 -11.54 6.77 -9.29
C THR A 19 -10.94 8.04 -9.91
N ALA A 20 -9.68 7.97 -10.35
CA ALA A 20 -9.06 9.02 -11.17
C ALA A 20 -9.55 8.89 -12.63
N THR A 21 -9.62 10.00 -13.34
CA THR A 21 -10.06 10.02 -14.74
C THR A 21 -9.01 9.49 -15.70
N ASN A 22 -7.74 9.79 -15.44
CA ASN A 22 -6.59 9.36 -16.23
C ASN A 22 -5.30 9.39 -15.40
N LEU A 23 -4.16 9.00 -16.00
CA LEU A 23 -2.83 9.01 -15.37
C LEU A 23 -2.09 10.35 -15.62
N THR A 24 -2.74 11.47 -15.39
CA THR A 24 -2.09 12.80 -15.42
C THR A 24 -1.83 13.31 -14.02
N GLN A 25 -0.86 14.21 -13.88
CA GLN A 25 -0.50 14.79 -12.58
C GLN A 25 -1.70 15.42 -11.86
N GLU A 26 -2.52 16.18 -12.60
CA GLU A 26 -3.70 16.87 -12.07
C GLU A 26 -4.76 15.87 -11.63
N ALA A 27 -5.08 14.86 -12.46
CA ALA A 27 -6.09 13.87 -12.15
C ALA A 27 -5.71 12.97 -10.97
N VAL A 28 -4.44 12.59 -10.88
CA VAL A 28 -3.92 11.80 -9.75
C VAL A 28 -3.97 12.61 -8.46
N LYS A 29 -3.53 13.87 -8.53
CA LYS A 29 -3.60 14.78 -7.38
C LYS A 29 -5.04 14.98 -6.91
N ASP A 30 -5.95 15.29 -7.82
CA ASP A 30 -7.37 15.51 -7.53
C ASP A 30 -8.03 14.25 -6.90
N ALA A 31 -7.67 13.06 -7.39
CA ALA A 31 -8.15 11.80 -6.80
C ALA A 31 -7.61 11.57 -5.38
N ILE A 32 -6.35 11.89 -5.12
CA ILE A 32 -5.77 11.79 -3.76
C ILE A 32 -6.41 12.82 -2.84
N ASP A 33 -6.56 14.06 -3.28
CA ASP A 33 -7.20 15.13 -2.50
C ASP A 33 -8.64 14.75 -2.13
N LYS A 34 -9.42 14.24 -3.09
CA LYS A 34 -10.78 13.73 -2.84
C LYS A 34 -10.79 12.56 -1.84
N ALA A 35 -9.82 11.66 -1.94
CA ALA A 35 -9.69 10.55 -0.99
C ALA A 35 -9.40 11.06 0.43
N ILE A 36 -8.50 12.03 0.58
CA ILE A 36 -8.17 12.65 1.87
C ILE A 36 -9.39 13.39 2.44
N VAL A 37 -10.08 14.19 1.64
CA VAL A 37 -11.30 14.89 2.05
C VAL A 37 -12.35 13.91 2.53
N SER A 38 -12.60 12.84 1.77
CA SER A 38 -13.56 11.79 2.14
C SER A 38 -13.19 11.09 3.46
N LEU A 39 -11.90 10.92 3.77
CA LEU A 39 -11.47 10.41 5.08
C LEU A 39 -11.72 11.41 6.20
N ARG A 40 -11.41 12.69 5.97
CA ARG A 40 -11.61 13.77 6.97
C ARG A 40 -13.09 14.00 7.27
N GLU A 41 -13.97 13.89 6.27
CA GLU A 41 -15.43 13.94 6.45
C GLU A 41 -15.95 12.80 7.36
N ARG A 42 -15.22 11.69 7.42
CA ARG A 42 -15.48 10.56 8.33
C ARG A 42 -14.79 10.71 9.70
N ASN A 43 -14.40 11.94 10.07
CA ASN A 43 -13.71 12.29 11.32
C ASN A 43 -12.35 11.59 11.49
N PHE A 44 -11.61 11.43 10.39
CA PHE A 44 -10.24 10.95 10.44
C PHE A 44 -9.28 12.11 10.69
N ASP A 45 -8.66 12.14 11.86
CA ASP A 45 -7.74 13.20 12.35
C ASP A 45 -6.35 12.63 12.76
N GLU A 46 -6.12 11.33 12.50
CA GLU A 46 -4.86 10.66 12.83
C GLU A 46 -3.84 10.78 11.68
N GLU A 47 -2.56 10.53 11.99
CA GLU A 47 -1.54 10.34 10.96
C GLU A 47 -1.90 9.16 10.05
N GLY A 48 -1.94 9.40 8.76
CA GLY A 48 -2.23 8.39 7.76
C GLY A 48 -1.04 8.06 6.87
N VAL A 49 -1.29 7.10 6.00
CA VAL A 49 -0.34 6.63 4.98
C VAL A 49 -1.03 6.65 3.63
N ILE A 50 -0.33 7.13 2.61
CA ILE A 50 -0.69 7.01 1.20
C ILE A 50 0.23 5.97 0.59
N GLU A 51 -0.30 4.85 0.11
CA GLU A 51 0.49 3.86 -0.62
C GLU A 51 0.24 3.99 -2.12
N ILE A 52 1.31 4.17 -2.88
CA ILE A 52 1.25 4.39 -4.33
C ILE A 52 2.16 3.43 -5.08
N THR A 53 1.77 3.12 -6.32
CA THR A 53 2.61 2.34 -7.22
C THR A 53 3.73 3.19 -7.83
N PRO A 54 4.85 2.59 -8.31
CA PRO A 54 5.92 3.35 -8.97
C PRO A 54 5.46 4.14 -10.20
N ALA A 55 4.48 3.63 -10.96
CA ALA A 55 3.91 4.35 -12.10
C ALA A 55 3.19 5.64 -11.67
N VAL A 56 2.37 5.56 -10.63
CA VAL A 56 1.68 6.71 -10.05
C VAL A 56 2.67 7.67 -9.40
N TYR A 57 3.69 7.14 -8.71
CA TYR A 57 4.74 7.97 -8.12
C TYR A 57 5.46 8.83 -9.16
N SER A 58 5.78 8.27 -10.34
CA SER A 58 6.49 9.02 -11.41
C SER A 58 5.75 10.29 -11.84
N VAL A 59 4.42 10.26 -11.79
CA VAL A 59 3.54 11.39 -12.14
C VAL A 59 3.31 12.30 -10.93
N PHE A 60 3.17 11.72 -9.76
CA PHE A 60 2.81 12.44 -8.53
C PHE A 60 4.02 13.11 -7.84
N LYS A 61 5.25 12.66 -8.10
CA LYS A 61 6.48 13.17 -7.44
C LYS A 61 6.65 14.69 -7.45
N ASN A 62 6.16 15.36 -8.49
CA ASN A 62 6.27 16.81 -8.62
C ASN A 62 5.25 17.55 -7.71
N CYS A 63 4.22 16.87 -7.22
CA CYS A 63 3.25 17.40 -6.26
C CYS A 63 3.71 17.21 -4.82
N LEU A 64 4.62 16.26 -4.59
CA LEU A 64 5.19 16.06 -3.27
C LEU A 64 6.03 17.29 -2.94
N ILE A 65 5.73 17.93 -1.83
CA ILE A 65 6.68 18.84 -1.22
C ILE A 65 7.90 17.99 -0.97
N THR A 66 8.95 18.27 -1.73
CA THR A 66 10.24 17.63 -1.54
C THR A 66 10.66 18.05 -0.14
N LEU A 67 10.33 17.25 0.85
CA LEU A 67 11.05 17.31 2.09
C LEU A 67 12.48 17.01 1.68
N SER A 68 13.32 18.02 1.68
CA SER A 68 14.77 17.88 1.69
C SER A 68 15.10 17.16 3.01
N THR A 69 14.77 15.88 3.04
CA THR A 69 14.95 15.03 4.19
C THR A 69 16.27 14.31 3.98
N ASP A 70 17.32 14.93 4.47
CA ASP A 70 18.53 14.23 4.82
C ASP A 70 18.29 13.21 5.96
N ASN A 71 17.04 12.76 6.14
CA ASN A 71 16.73 11.80 7.20
C ASN A 71 16.77 10.36 6.63
N PRO A 72 17.89 9.64 6.86
CA PRO A 72 18.11 8.31 6.27
C PRO A 72 17.08 7.26 6.76
N GLU A 73 16.35 7.50 7.85
CA GLU A 73 15.33 6.58 8.33
C GLU A 73 14.09 6.56 7.45
N TYR A 74 13.70 7.69 6.86
CA TYR A 74 12.55 7.74 5.95
C TYR A 74 12.84 6.99 4.65
N ILE A 75 14.05 7.13 4.11
CA ILE A 75 14.49 6.44 2.88
C ILE A 75 14.50 4.92 3.09
N LYS A 76 14.98 4.44 4.24
CA LYS A 76 15.02 3.01 4.58
C LYS A 76 13.63 2.38 4.70
N LYS A 77 12.61 3.15 5.06
CA LYS A 77 11.22 2.68 5.24
C LYS A 77 10.38 2.75 3.96
N GLY A 78 10.96 3.14 2.81
CA GLY A 78 10.24 3.31 1.56
C GLY A 78 9.34 4.55 1.52
N ILE A 79 9.48 5.44 2.51
CA ILE A 79 8.76 6.71 2.54
C ILE A 79 9.44 7.65 1.56
N VAL A 80 8.69 8.10 0.56
CA VAL A 80 9.19 8.97 -0.52
C VAL A 80 8.85 10.44 -0.31
N GLY A 81 7.98 10.75 0.63
CA GLY A 81 7.60 12.13 0.96
C GLY A 81 6.44 12.20 1.96
N VAL A 82 5.98 13.39 2.21
CA VAL A 82 4.77 13.67 2.98
C VAL A 82 3.86 14.56 2.13
N TYR A 83 2.58 14.29 2.15
CA TYR A 83 1.56 15.05 1.47
C TYR A 83 0.37 15.23 2.41
N ASP A 84 0.02 16.48 2.72
CA ASP A 84 -1.10 16.85 3.60
C ASP A 84 -1.14 16.03 4.92
N ASP A 85 0.00 15.95 5.62
CA ASP A 85 0.24 15.19 6.86
C ASP A 85 0.23 13.65 6.71
N PHE A 86 0.00 13.14 5.51
CA PHE A 86 0.10 11.71 5.21
C PHE A 86 1.49 11.33 4.73
N LYS A 87 2.03 10.24 5.24
CA LYS A 87 3.30 9.67 4.77
C LYS A 87 3.08 8.92 3.46
N VAL A 88 3.79 9.32 2.42
CA VAL A 88 3.70 8.67 1.11
C VAL A 88 4.73 7.54 1.03
N ILE A 89 4.24 6.33 0.79
CA ILE A 89 5.05 5.12 0.63
C ILE A 89 4.91 4.59 -0.79
N MET A 90 6.03 4.30 -1.44
CA MET A 90 6.04 3.66 -2.75
C MET A 90 6.18 2.14 -2.59
N SER A 91 5.22 1.40 -3.12
CA SER A 91 5.23 -0.06 -3.10
C SER A 91 4.94 -0.64 -4.49
N ASN A 92 5.75 -1.61 -4.91
CA ASN A 92 5.50 -2.35 -6.15
C ASN A 92 4.53 -3.54 -5.95
N ASN A 93 4.22 -3.88 -4.70
CA ASN A 93 3.36 -5.00 -4.34
C ASN A 93 1.86 -4.62 -4.28
N MET A 94 1.53 -3.37 -4.61
CA MET A 94 0.15 -2.91 -4.73
C MET A 94 -0.60 -3.66 -5.83
N ALA A 95 -1.91 -3.84 -5.66
CA ALA A 95 -2.75 -4.48 -6.64
C ALA A 95 -2.75 -3.72 -7.97
N LYS A 96 -2.65 -4.45 -9.06
CA LYS A 96 -2.70 -3.92 -10.42
C LYS A 96 -3.56 -4.83 -11.27
N ASP A 97 -4.34 -4.24 -12.15
CA ASP A 97 -4.99 -4.92 -13.27
C ASP A 97 -4.31 -4.49 -14.58
N GLU A 98 -4.71 -5.09 -15.69
CA GLU A 98 -4.19 -4.71 -17.02
C GLU A 98 -4.45 -3.23 -17.35
N THR A 99 -5.51 -2.66 -16.82
CA THR A 99 -5.98 -1.30 -17.14
C THR A 99 -5.85 -0.31 -15.98
N HIS A 100 -5.70 -0.78 -14.75
CA HIS A 100 -5.73 0.08 -13.56
C HIS A 100 -4.67 -0.29 -12.54
N ALA A 101 -4.12 0.73 -11.88
CA ALA A 101 -3.36 0.60 -10.64
C ALA A 101 -4.27 0.98 -9.44
N TYR A 102 -4.09 0.27 -8.34
CA TYR A 102 -4.77 0.57 -7.10
C TYR A 102 -3.78 1.17 -6.12
N CYS A 103 -4.16 2.30 -5.57
CA CYS A 103 -3.47 3.00 -4.49
C CYS A 103 -4.43 3.13 -3.32
N ASP A 104 -3.95 3.54 -2.17
CA ASP A 104 -4.84 3.81 -1.03
C ASP A 104 -4.35 4.96 -0.16
N VAL A 105 -5.30 5.53 0.55
CA VAL A 105 -5.08 6.44 1.66
C VAL A 105 -5.73 5.81 2.88
N ARG A 106 -4.96 5.54 3.92
CA ARG A 106 -5.48 4.88 5.11
C ARG A 106 -4.82 5.32 6.41
N GLY A 107 -5.55 5.14 7.50
CA GLY A 107 -5.01 5.17 8.84
C GLY A 107 -4.26 3.89 9.19
N LYS A 108 -3.31 3.98 10.11
CA LYS A 108 -2.52 2.82 10.56
C LYS A 108 -3.38 1.69 11.15
N LYS A 109 -4.54 2.02 11.72
CA LYS A 109 -5.46 1.07 12.38
C LYS A 109 -6.54 0.50 11.45
N ALA A 110 -6.57 0.91 10.17
CA ALA A 110 -7.60 0.47 9.22
C ALA A 110 -7.52 -1.04 8.92
N ILE A 111 -6.32 -1.59 8.87
CA ILE A 111 -6.04 -2.99 8.55
C ILE A 111 -5.30 -3.63 9.73
N ALA A 112 -5.82 -4.75 10.23
CA ALA A 112 -5.08 -5.61 11.14
C ALA A 112 -4.41 -6.73 10.36
N PHE A 113 -3.21 -7.04 10.76
CA PHE A 113 -2.40 -8.13 10.26
C PHE A 113 -2.00 -9.04 11.42
N ALA A 114 -2.19 -10.34 11.25
CA ALA A 114 -1.73 -11.36 12.16
C ALA A 114 -0.86 -12.34 11.39
N GLY A 115 0.29 -12.68 11.93
CA GLY A 115 1.18 -13.67 11.33
C GLY A 115 1.87 -14.49 12.41
N GLN A 116 2.01 -15.78 12.13
CA GLN A 116 2.68 -16.74 13.01
C GLN A 116 3.54 -17.66 12.16
N ILE A 117 4.79 -17.85 12.57
CA ILE A 117 5.63 -18.94 12.07
C ILE A 117 5.31 -20.15 12.92
N ASN A 118 4.59 -21.11 12.34
CA ASN A 118 4.07 -22.25 13.12
C ASN A 118 5.13 -23.33 13.29
N GLU A 119 5.93 -23.61 12.25
CA GLU A 119 6.80 -24.77 12.29
C GLU A 119 7.97 -24.60 11.32
N VAL A 120 9.15 -24.98 11.73
CA VAL A 120 10.35 -25.09 10.88
C VAL A 120 10.94 -26.47 11.07
N GLU A 121 11.02 -27.24 9.99
CA GLU A 121 11.56 -28.60 9.98
C GLU A 121 12.79 -28.70 9.09
N ALA A 122 13.78 -29.42 9.56
CA ALA A 122 14.90 -29.87 8.78
C ALA A 122 14.69 -31.35 8.38
N LEU A 123 14.63 -31.62 7.09
CA LEU A 123 14.44 -32.97 6.56
C LEU A 123 15.62 -33.38 5.70
N ARG A 124 16.07 -34.62 5.84
CA ARG A 124 17.07 -35.16 4.93
C ARG A 124 16.39 -35.71 3.68
N ALA A 125 16.89 -35.31 2.51
CA ALA A 125 16.33 -35.76 1.25
C ALA A 125 16.59 -37.26 1.05
N GLU A 126 15.55 -38.08 0.81
CA GLU A 126 15.67 -39.55 0.61
C GLU A 126 16.51 -39.94 -0.60
N LYS A 127 16.46 -39.14 -1.67
CA LYS A 127 17.10 -39.49 -2.97
C LYS A 127 18.37 -38.68 -3.28
N ARG A 128 18.79 -37.76 -2.42
CA ARG A 128 19.99 -36.92 -2.63
C ARG A 128 20.65 -36.58 -1.30
N PHE A 129 21.99 -36.46 -1.30
CA PHE A 129 22.75 -35.99 -0.13
C PHE A 129 22.59 -34.48 0.02
N LYS A 130 21.46 -34.04 0.52
CA LYS A 130 21.21 -32.63 0.91
C LYS A 130 20.15 -32.55 1.97
N ASP A 131 20.27 -31.56 2.80
CA ASP A 131 19.29 -31.21 3.81
C ASP A 131 18.29 -30.20 3.23
N ILE A 132 17.02 -30.38 3.54
CA ILE A 132 15.89 -29.52 3.12
C ILE A 132 15.36 -28.87 4.38
N ILE A 133 15.34 -27.56 4.40
CA ILE A 133 14.65 -26.79 5.46
C ILE A 133 13.33 -26.32 4.87
N ARG A 134 12.23 -26.65 5.54
CA ARG A 134 10.91 -26.14 5.20
C ARG A 134 10.26 -25.47 6.41
N GLY A 135 9.53 -24.41 6.16
CA GLY A 135 8.81 -23.69 7.19
C GLY A 135 7.36 -23.45 6.79
N LEU A 136 6.47 -23.52 7.75
CA LEU A 136 5.07 -23.12 7.61
C LEU A 136 4.91 -21.73 8.20
N ASP A 137 4.52 -20.77 7.36
CA ASP A 137 4.19 -19.39 7.74
C ASP A 137 2.70 -19.16 7.51
N THR A 138 1.94 -19.06 8.59
CA THR A 138 0.51 -18.77 8.55
C THR A 138 0.30 -17.28 8.82
N PHE A 139 -0.40 -16.61 7.93
CA PHE A 139 -0.73 -15.19 8.11
C PHE A 139 -2.14 -14.89 7.62
N GLY A 140 -2.70 -13.82 8.14
CA GLY A 140 -3.98 -13.28 7.71
C GLY A 140 -4.04 -11.78 7.94
N ALA A 141 -4.84 -11.10 7.16
CA ALA A 141 -5.13 -9.69 7.34
C ALA A 141 -6.61 -9.44 7.10
N LYS A 142 -7.14 -8.43 7.73
CA LYS A 142 -8.53 -8.01 7.57
C LYS A 142 -8.65 -6.50 7.71
N VAL A 143 -9.50 -5.87 6.90
CA VAL A 143 -9.93 -4.49 7.13
C VAL A 143 -10.82 -4.50 8.37
N ILE A 144 -10.41 -3.78 9.41
CA ILE A 144 -11.16 -3.67 10.68
C ILE A 144 -12.07 -2.45 10.64
N ASP A 145 -11.59 -1.37 10.08
CA ASP A 145 -12.31 -0.10 10.03
C ASP A 145 -12.33 0.43 8.59
N GLU A 146 -13.45 0.19 7.90
CA GLU A 146 -13.65 0.66 6.53
C GLU A 146 -13.79 2.18 6.44
N ALA A 147 -14.13 2.87 7.52
CA ALA A 147 -14.20 4.32 7.54
C ALA A 147 -12.82 4.97 7.45
N ARG A 148 -11.76 4.25 7.82
CA ARG A 148 -10.37 4.72 7.86
C ARG A 148 -9.53 4.29 6.65
N ILE A 149 -10.17 3.77 5.60
CA ILE A 149 -9.51 3.40 4.35
C ILE A 149 -10.27 3.94 3.16
N GLN A 150 -9.54 4.48 2.20
CA GLN A 150 -10.05 4.94 0.92
C GLN A 150 -9.14 4.40 -0.18
N ALA A 151 -9.65 3.48 -0.99
CA ALA A 151 -8.94 2.99 -2.16
C ALA A 151 -9.04 3.99 -3.31
N ILE A 152 -7.99 4.09 -4.10
CA ILE A 152 -7.93 4.94 -5.30
C ILE A 152 -7.65 4.07 -6.51
N LYS A 153 -8.56 4.09 -7.46
CA LYS A 153 -8.42 3.38 -8.73
C LYS A 153 -7.94 4.34 -9.81
N ILE A 154 -6.78 4.07 -10.39
CA ILE A 154 -6.12 4.95 -11.37
C ILE A 154 -5.93 4.19 -12.67
N PRO A 155 -6.46 4.64 -13.82
CA PRO A 155 -6.22 4.01 -15.10
C PRO A 155 -4.73 4.15 -15.49
N LEU A 156 -4.15 3.06 -16.03
CA LEU A 156 -2.75 3.03 -16.47
C LEU A 156 -2.55 3.57 -17.90
N THR A 157 -3.65 3.72 -18.64
CA THR A 157 -3.65 4.35 -19.98
C THR A 157 -3.97 5.83 -19.85
N ALA A 158 -3.17 6.64 -20.58
CA ALA A 158 -3.39 8.07 -20.70
C ALA A 158 -4.60 8.38 -21.57
#